data_0938a4ae92696bbb1b046806e2f0b516
#
_entry.id   0938a4ae92696bbb1b046806e2f0b516
#
_cell.length_a   1.000
_cell.length_b   1.000
_cell.length_c   1.000
_cell.angle_alpha   90.00
_cell.angle_beta   90.00
_cell.angle_gamma   90.00
#
_symmetry.space_group_name_H-M   'P 1'
#
loop_
_entity.id
_entity.type
_entity.pdbx_description
1 polymer ?
#
loop_
_entity_poly.entity_id
_entity_poly.type
_entity_poly.pdbx_seq_one_letter_code
_entity_poly.pdbx_strand_id
1 'polypeptide(L)'
;YGPYLFEYLTEEDGIRESSLYNGTLLYYPLEASPPYSSIVLMDAFGDEFGLQAWAEYFASYGFIAMTIGNFDRRGIRDGDSEWDYADRALGLLDAIETIKQEEIRELSPLNGKVDTSSFAVSGYSTSGGGAHTAATMDSTLKAAILLNPAVAFLDSLNCPAETDYYCLIEE
;
A
#
# COMPACT_ATOMS: atom_id res chain seq x y z
N TYR A 1 -4.45 -17.77 -10.69
CA TYR A 1 -3.92 -16.62 -11.43
C TYR A 1 -4.81 -16.29 -12.60
N GLY A 2 -4.78 -15.02 -13.07
CA GLY A 2 -5.48 -14.53 -14.25
C GLY A 2 -4.81 -14.94 -15.56
N PRO A 3 -5.31 -14.42 -16.70
CA PRO A 3 -4.86 -14.83 -18.02
C PRO A 3 -3.52 -14.22 -18.45
N TYR A 4 -3.01 -13.20 -17.76
CA TYR A 4 -1.82 -12.45 -18.19
C TYR A 4 -0.56 -12.92 -17.49
N LEU A 5 0.54 -12.98 -18.24
CA LEU A 5 1.88 -13.04 -17.67
C LEU A 5 2.22 -11.68 -17.04
N PHE A 6 3.12 -11.69 -16.09
CA PHE A 6 3.55 -10.48 -15.39
C PHE A 6 5.06 -10.52 -15.11
N GLU A 7 5.63 -9.36 -14.92
CA GLU A 7 6.98 -9.11 -14.42
C GLU A 7 6.93 -8.12 -13.27
N TYR A 8 8.05 -7.87 -12.64
CA TYR A 8 8.15 -6.87 -11.58
C TYR A 8 9.41 -6.01 -11.71
N LEU A 9 9.37 -4.85 -11.11
CA LEU A 9 10.48 -3.90 -10.95
C LEU A 9 10.75 -3.71 -9.46
N THR A 10 12.01 -3.35 -9.17
CA THR A 10 12.51 -2.99 -7.83
C THR A 10 13.25 -1.66 -7.91
N GLU A 11 13.80 -1.18 -6.80
CA GLU A 11 14.68 -0.02 -6.76
C GLU A 11 15.93 -0.20 -7.62
N GLU A 12 16.41 -1.44 -7.80
CA GLU A 12 17.55 -1.76 -8.68
C GLU A 12 17.23 -1.48 -10.16
N ASP A 13 15.95 -1.49 -10.53
CA ASP A 13 15.46 -1.15 -11.87
C ASP A 13 15.17 0.34 -12.03
N GLY A 14 15.51 1.14 -11.01
CA GLY A 14 15.40 2.59 -11.01
C GLY A 14 14.04 3.11 -10.54
N ILE A 15 13.23 2.31 -9.83
CA ILE A 15 12.08 2.81 -9.10
C ILE A 15 12.58 3.76 -7.99
N ARG A 16 11.82 4.81 -7.76
CA ARG A 16 12.11 5.79 -6.71
C ARG A 16 12.12 5.13 -5.32
N GLU A 17 13.18 5.36 -4.57
CA GLU A 17 13.21 5.07 -3.14
C GLU A 17 12.32 6.05 -2.37
N SER A 18 11.75 5.60 -1.25
CA SER A 18 10.94 6.41 -0.35
C SER A 18 11.54 6.48 1.04
N SER A 19 11.27 7.57 1.74
CA SER A 19 11.51 7.68 3.18
C SER A 19 10.30 7.27 4.03
N LEU A 20 9.15 6.97 3.41
CA LEU A 20 7.89 6.66 4.07
C LEU A 20 7.53 5.15 4.05
N TYR A 21 8.28 4.34 3.32
CA TYR A 21 8.18 2.88 3.33
C TYR A 21 9.53 2.24 3.00
N ASN A 22 9.66 0.94 3.21
CA ASN A 22 10.89 0.20 2.90
C ASN A 22 10.63 -0.82 1.81
N GLY A 23 11.56 -0.95 0.86
CA GLY A 23 11.51 -1.94 -0.20
C GLY A 23 10.28 -1.86 -1.08
N THR A 24 10.41 -2.31 -2.31
CA THR A 24 9.36 -2.23 -3.32
C THR A 24 9.42 -3.41 -4.25
N LEU A 25 8.26 -4.02 -4.52
CA LEU A 25 8.05 -4.89 -5.68
C LEU A 25 6.85 -4.33 -6.47
N LEU A 26 7.10 -3.83 -7.67
CA LEU A 26 6.08 -3.29 -8.56
C LEU A 26 5.78 -4.29 -9.68
N TYR A 27 4.73 -5.07 -9.53
CA TYR A 27 4.26 -6.04 -10.52
C TYR A 27 3.42 -5.37 -11.59
N TYR A 28 3.57 -5.82 -12.84
CA TYR A 28 2.80 -5.30 -13.96
C TYR A 28 2.50 -6.39 -15.02
N PRO A 29 1.36 -6.30 -15.72
CA PRO A 29 1.00 -7.26 -16.76
C PRO A 29 1.80 -7.02 -18.03
N LEU A 30 2.17 -8.11 -18.74
CA LEU A 30 2.92 -8.02 -20.01
C LEU A 30 2.02 -7.82 -21.22
N GLU A 31 0.86 -8.49 -21.26
CA GLU A 31 0.03 -8.63 -22.47
C GLU A 31 -1.36 -8.01 -22.34
N ALA A 32 -1.67 -7.40 -21.19
CA ALA A 32 -2.92 -6.67 -21.01
C ALA A 32 -2.90 -5.35 -21.80
N SER A 33 -4.08 -4.81 -22.07
CA SER A 33 -4.20 -3.52 -22.77
C SER A 33 -4.17 -2.35 -21.79
N PRO A 34 -3.23 -1.40 -21.91
CA PRO A 34 -3.23 -0.20 -21.10
C PRO A 34 -4.39 0.76 -21.46
N PRO A 35 -4.71 1.76 -20.60
CA PRO A 35 -4.01 2.08 -19.35
C PRO A 35 -4.39 1.13 -18.20
N TYR A 36 -3.44 0.90 -17.27
CA TYR A 36 -3.62 -0.03 -16.16
C TYR A 36 -4.03 0.70 -14.89
N SER A 37 -5.11 0.24 -14.25
CA SER A 37 -5.43 0.62 -12.87
C SER A 37 -4.43 0.02 -11.90
N SER A 38 -4.22 0.66 -10.76
CA SER A 38 -3.15 0.29 -9.84
C SER A 38 -3.63 0.07 -8.42
N ILE A 39 -2.96 -0.84 -7.71
CA ILE A 39 -3.18 -1.09 -6.29
C ILE A 39 -1.86 -1.14 -5.53
N VAL A 40 -1.81 -0.49 -4.37
CA VAL A 40 -0.69 -0.59 -3.42
C VAL A 40 -1.09 -1.48 -2.26
N LEU A 41 -0.20 -2.38 -1.86
CA LEU A 41 -0.41 -3.36 -0.80
C LEU A 41 0.68 -3.25 0.26
N MET A 42 0.30 -3.29 1.55
CA MET A 42 1.22 -3.27 2.68
C MET A 42 0.84 -4.36 3.69
N ASP A 43 1.82 -5.19 4.07
CA ASP A 43 1.63 -6.18 5.14
C ASP A 43 1.71 -5.53 6.53
N ALA A 44 1.23 -6.23 7.56
CA ALA A 44 1.16 -5.73 8.93
C ALA A 44 2.53 -5.34 9.50
N PHE A 45 3.47 -6.28 9.44
CA PHE A 45 4.83 -6.16 10.00
C PHE A 45 5.90 -6.69 9.05
N GLY A 46 5.49 -7.01 7.82
CA GLY A 46 6.34 -7.61 6.82
C GLY A 46 7.19 -6.59 6.05
N ASP A 47 8.03 -7.15 5.21
CA ASP A 47 8.69 -6.44 4.15
C ASP A 47 7.81 -6.40 2.90
N GLU A 48 8.37 -5.91 1.81
CA GLU A 48 7.73 -5.87 0.49
C GLU A 48 7.28 -7.26 -0.03
N PHE A 49 7.79 -8.34 0.54
CA PHE A 49 7.41 -9.72 0.17
C PHE A 49 6.15 -10.22 0.88
N GLY A 50 5.69 -9.55 1.95
CA GLY A 50 4.59 -10.04 2.80
C GLY A 50 3.27 -10.27 2.05
N LEU A 51 2.93 -9.42 1.10
CA LEU A 51 1.74 -9.55 0.25
C LEU A 51 2.06 -9.83 -1.23
N GLN A 52 3.25 -10.35 -1.52
CA GLN A 52 3.70 -10.65 -2.88
C GLN A 52 2.69 -11.49 -3.68
N ALA A 53 2.16 -12.56 -3.11
CA ALA A 53 1.21 -13.44 -3.78
C ALA A 53 -0.08 -12.71 -4.22
N TRP A 54 -0.51 -11.69 -3.47
CA TRP A 54 -1.63 -10.83 -3.85
C TRP A 54 -1.26 -9.90 -5.00
N ALA A 55 -0.06 -9.32 -4.99
CA ALA A 55 0.40 -8.47 -6.09
C ALA A 55 0.51 -9.26 -7.40
N GLU A 56 1.11 -10.45 -7.36
CA GLU A 56 1.16 -11.38 -8.50
C GLU A 56 -0.24 -11.71 -9.03
N TYR A 57 -1.18 -11.97 -8.10
CA TYR A 57 -2.57 -12.25 -8.46
C TYR A 57 -3.19 -11.07 -9.20
N PHE A 58 -3.10 -9.84 -8.66
CA PHE A 58 -3.63 -8.65 -9.31
C PHE A 58 -2.97 -8.38 -10.67
N ALA A 59 -1.63 -8.51 -10.76
CA ALA A 59 -0.92 -8.31 -12.02
C ALA A 59 -1.37 -9.31 -13.09
N SER A 60 -1.61 -10.57 -12.71
CA SER A 60 -2.14 -11.58 -13.62
C SER A 60 -3.55 -11.29 -14.15
N TYR A 61 -4.27 -10.37 -13.52
CA TYR A 61 -5.57 -9.86 -13.97
C TYR A 61 -5.52 -8.49 -14.65
N GLY A 62 -4.33 -7.97 -14.93
CA GLY A 62 -4.16 -6.75 -15.72
C GLY A 62 -4.01 -5.47 -14.91
N PHE A 63 -3.76 -5.55 -13.61
CA PHE A 63 -3.48 -4.41 -12.75
C PHE A 63 -1.97 -4.18 -12.61
N ILE A 64 -1.57 -2.96 -12.33
CA ILE A 64 -0.30 -2.71 -11.67
C ILE A 64 -0.52 -2.95 -10.17
N ALA A 65 0.36 -3.72 -9.54
CA ALA A 65 0.26 -4.03 -8.12
C ALA A 65 1.62 -3.84 -7.44
N MET A 66 1.71 -2.89 -6.52
CA MET A 66 2.93 -2.54 -5.82
C MET A 66 2.84 -3.00 -4.37
N THR A 67 3.75 -3.87 -3.95
CA THR A 67 3.93 -4.16 -2.53
C THR A 67 5.03 -3.27 -1.97
N ILE A 68 4.83 -2.82 -0.73
CA ILE A 68 5.80 -2.03 0.03
C ILE A 68 5.98 -2.63 1.41
N GLY A 69 7.21 -2.57 1.92
CA GLY A 69 7.52 -2.94 3.28
C GLY A 69 7.14 -1.82 4.27
N ASN A 70 6.83 -2.22 5.49
CA ASN A 70 6.57 -1.28 6.56
C ASN A 70 7.86 -0.55 6.96
N PHE A 71 7.78 0.74 7.23
CA PHE A 71 8.90 1.57 7.68
C PHE A 71 9.49 1.10 9.02
N ASP A 72 8.72 0.39 9.81
CA ASP A 72 9.03 0.00 11.19
C ASP A 72 10.17 -1.04 11.36
N ARG A 73 10.82 -1.46 10.25
CA ARG A 73 12.00 -2.34 10.30
C ARG A 73 13.25 -1.73 10.95
N ARG A 74 13.28 -0.43 11.18
CA ARG A 74 14.46 0.28 11.73
C ARG A 74 14.51 0.27 13.24
N GLY A 75 13.70 -0.54 13.89
CA GLY A 75 13.63 -0.68 15.33
C GLY A 75 12.46 0.12 15.90
N ILE A 76 11.67 -0.58 16.70
CA ILE A 76 10.68 0.02 17.58
C ILE A 76 11.41 1.13 18.36
N ARG A 77 11.05 2.37 18.10
CA ARG A 77 11.46 3.45 18.99
C ARG A 77 10.66 3.27 20.27
N ASP A 78 11.36 3.10 21.38
CA ASP A 78 10.73 3.09 22.71
C ASP A 78 9.81 4.32 22.83
N GLY A 79 8.51 4.09 22.86
CA GLY A 79 7.48 5.12 23.04
C GLY A 79 6.67 5.53 21.83
N ASP A 80 7.02 5.08 20.63
CA ASP A 80 6.17 5.27 19.44
C ASP A 80 5.17 4.10 19.36
N SER A 81 3.89 4.42 19.20
CA SER A 81 2.87 3.41 19.13
C SER A 81 3.10 2.53 17.90
N GLU A 82 3.20 1.21 18.10
CA GLU A 82 3.28 0.18 17.03
C GLU A 82 2.12 0.26 16.01
N TRP A 83 1.19 1.20 16.21
CA TRP A 83 -0.11 1.29 15.59
C TRP A 83 -0.32 2.60 14.85
N ASP A 84 0.75 3.24 14.36
CA ASP A 84 0.57 4.49 13.64
C ASP A 84 -0.03 4.24 12.26
N TYR A 85 -1.37 4.27 12.22
CA TYR A 85 -2.15 4.15 10.98
C TYR A 85 -1.90 5.33 10.04
N ALA A 86 -1.52 6.51 10.56
CA ALA A 86 -1.24 7.68 9.75
C ALA A 86 0.07 7.49 8.96
N ASP A 87 1.12 7.00 9.59
CA ASP A 87 2.38 6.71 8.89
C ASP A 87 2.20 5.65 7.81
N ARG A 88 1.43 4.58 8.10
CA ARG A 88 1.09 3.56 7.10
C ARG A 88 0.27 4.13 5.95
N ALA A 89 -0.69 5.00 6.25
CA ALA A 89 -1.47 5.69 5.24
C ALA A 89 -0.59 6.57 4.35
N LEU A 90 0.33 7.34 4.94
CA LEU A 90 1.30 8.16 4.19
C LEU A 90 2.20 7.30 3.30
N GLY A 91 2.68 6.15 3.80
CA GLY A 91 3.46 5.19 2.99
C GLY A 91 2.67 4.67 1.78
N LEU A 92 1.41 4.27 1.99
CA LEU A 92 0.53 3.81 0.90
C LEU A 92 0.27 4.91 -0.14
N LEU A 93 0.02 6.14 0.30
CA LEU A 93 -0.21 7.27 -0.60
C LEU A 93 1.06 7.70 -1.34
N ASP A 94 2.22 7.66 -0.69
CA ASP A 94 3.50 7.95 -1.35
C ASP A 94 3.89 6.89 -2.38
N ALA A 95 3.53 5.63 -2.14
CA ALA A 95 3.71 4.56 -3.13
C ALA A 95 2.86 4.77 -4.40
N ILE A 96 1.68 5.39 -4.29
CA ILE A 96 0.91 5.82 -5.46
C ILE A 96 1.69 6.87 -6.26
N GLU A 97 2.35 7.82 -5.61
CA GLU A 97 3.20 8.81 -6.30
C GLU A 97 4.39 8.14 -7.00
N THR A 98 4.93 7.05 -6.42
CA THR A 98 5.96 6.25 -7.07
C THR A 98 5.43 5.61 -8.36
N ILE A 99 4.23 5.01 -8.34
CA ILE A 99 3.62 4.45 -9.57
C ILE A 99 3.36 5.54 -10.62
N LYS A 100 2.90 6.74 -10.22
CA LYS A 100 2.70 7.88 -11.12
C LYS A 100 4.00 8.32 -11.79
N GLN A 101 5.15 8.22 -11.11
CA GLN A 101 6.44 8.53 -11.71
C GLN A 101 6.85 7.52 -12.78
N GLU A 102 6.45 6.27 -12.66
CA GLU A 102 6.68 5.26 -13.70
C GLU A 102 5.94 5.57 -15.02
N GLU A 103 4.79 6.28 -14.96
CA GLU A 103 4.06 6.75 -16.15
C GLU A 103 4.91 7.67 -17.04
N ILE A 104 5.81 8.46 -16.42
CA ILE A 104 6.61 9.47 -17.12
C ILE A 104 8.10 9.13 -17.23
N ARG A 105 8.58 8.09 -16.54
CA ARG A 105 9.97 7.66 -16.59
C ARG A 105 10.26 6.97 -17.93
N GLU A 106 11.08 7.58 -18.77
CA GLU A 106 11.35 7.15 -20.17
C GLU A 106 11.81 5.69 -20.31
N LEU A 107 12.58 5.17 -19.33
CA LEU A 107 13.08 3.79 -19.34
C LEU A 107 12.16 2.80 -18.64
N SER A 108 11.05 3.24 -18.09
CA SER A 108 10.08 2.35 -17.47
C SER A 108 9.29 1.56 -18.51
N PRO A 109 9.08 0.25 -18.29
CA PRO A 109 8.13 -0.52 -19.10
C PRO A 109 6.68 -0.04 -18.94
N LEU A 110 6.41 0.81 -17.95
CA LEU A 110 5.11 1.40 -17.63
C LEU A 110 4.92 2.82 -18.22
N ASN A 111 5.94 3.36 -18.90
CA ASN A 111 5.84 4.67 -19.50
C ASN A 111 4.64 4.76 -20.49
N GLY A 112 3.75 5.72 -20.23
CA GLY A 112 2.53 5.93 -21.03
C GLY A 112 1.45 4.84 -20.83
N LYS A 113 1.51 4.03 -19.75
CA LYS A 113 0.59 2.89 -19.55
C LYS A 113 -0.20 2.91 -18.24
N VAL A 114 0.08 3.83 -17.32
CA VAL A 114 -0.60 3.93 -16.03
C VAL A 114 -1.89 4.72 -16.13
N ASP A 115 -3.00 4.22 -15.62
CA ASP A 115 -4.19 5.04 -15.40
C ASP A 115 -3.99 5.88 -14.13
N THR A 116 -3.53 7.11 -14.32
CA THR A 116 -3.26 8.06 -13.22
C THR A 116 -4.51 8.54 -12.48
N SER A 117 -5.69 8.09 -12.89
CA SER A 117 -6.98 8.39 -12.24
C SER A 117 -7.58 7.20 -11.47
N SER A 118 -6.92 6.03 -11.49
CA SER A 118 -7.48 4.78 -10.97
C SER A 118 -6.51 4.05 -10.04
N PHE A 119 -6.52 4.46 -8.77
CA PHE A 119 -5.70 3.88 -7.71
C PHE A 119 -6.55 3.27 -6.60
N ALA A 120 -6.05 2.18 -6.04
CA ALA A 120 -6.56 1.53 -4.84
C ALA A 120 -5.43 1.29 -3.83
N VAL A 121 -5.79 1.11 -2.57
CA VAL A 121 -4.86 0.70 -1.51
C VAL A 121 -5.38 -0.55 -0.81
N SER A 122 -4.46 -1.34 -0.26
CA SER A 122 -4.80 -2.51 0.55
C SER A 122 -3.81 -2.67 1.68
N GLY A 123 -4.27 -3.21 2.79
CA GLY A 123 -3.41 -3.52 3.91
C GLY A 123 -3.95 -4.69 4.73
N TYR A 124 -3.02 -5.45 5.31
CA TYR A 124 -3.33 -6.54 6.21
C TYR A 124 -3.17 -6.10 7.67
N SER A 125 -4.10 -6.49 8.55
CA SER A 125 -4.08 -6.22 9.98
C SER A 125 -3.87 -4.72 10.29
N THR A 126 -2.77 -4.30 10.91
CA THR A 126 -2.44 -2.89 11.20
C THR A 126 -2.34 -2.02 9.94
N SER A 127 -1.78 -2.55 8.86
CA SER A 127 -1.77 -1.87 7.58
C SER A 127 -3.15 -1.83 6.91
N GLY A 128 -4.09 -2.70 7.32
CA GLY A 128 -5.50 -2.55 7.01
C GLY A 128 -6.10 -1.28 7.63
N GLY A 129 -5.73 -0.96 8.88
CA GLY A 129 -6.04 0.33 9.51
C GLY A 129 -5.41 1.51 8.75
N GLY A 130 -4.15 1.37 8.31
CA GLY A 130 -3.49 2.34 7.46
C GLY A 130 -4.21 2.56 6.13
N ALA A 131 -4.66 1.49 5.46
CA ALA A 131 -5.42 1.60 4.21
C ALA A 131 -6.79 2.27 4.41
N HIS A 132 -7.46 2.01 5.54
CA HIS A 132 -8.67 2.73 5.92
C HIS A 132 -8.39 4.22 6.10
N THR A 133 -7.34 4.56 6.84
CA THR A 133 -6.92 5.96 7.07
C THR A 133 -6.56 6.64 5.74
N ALA A 134 -5.81 5.98 4.85
CA ALA A 134 -5.49 6.51 3.52
C ALA A 134 -6.75 6.85 2.71
N ALA A 135 -7.77 5.99 2.76
CA ALA A 135 -9.06 6.24 2.09
C ALA A 135 -9.83 7.44 2.67
N THR A 136 -9.61 7.79 3.93
CA THR A 136 -10.18 9.01 4.52
C THR A 136 -9.38 10.27 4.18
N MET A 137 -8.07 10.12 3.94
CA MET A 137 -7.16 11.23 3.57
C MET A 137 -7.24 11.58 2.09
N ASP A 138 -7.45 10.60 1.22
CA ASP A 138 -7.53 10.80 -0.24
C ASP A 138 -8.83 10.24 -0.82
N SER A 139 -9.79 11.14 -1.06
CA SER A 139 -11.09 10.82 -1.66
C SER A 139 -11.02 10.45 -3.15
N THR A 140 -9.88 10.54 -3.81
CA THR A 140 -9.69 10.15 -5.21
C THR A 140 -9.45 8.65 -5.38
N LEU A 141 -9.12 7.94 -4.31
CA LEU A 141 -8.97 6.48 -4.30
C LEU A 141 -10.27 5.81 -4.75
N LYS A 142 -10.16 4.84 -5.64
CA LYS A 142 -11.31 4.08 -6.16
C LYS A 142 -11.74 2.95 -5.24
N ALA A 143 -10.80 2.41 -4.45
CA ALA A 143 -11.07 1.36 -3.49
C ALA A 143 -10.03 1.34 -2.37
N ALA A 144 -10.45 0.85 -1.20
CA ALA A 144 -9.57 0.39 -0.13
C ALA A 144 -9.98 -1.04 0.24
N ILE A 145 -9.03 -1.98 0.17
CA ILE A 145 -9.26 -3.39 0.51
C ILE A 145 -8.62 -3.66 1.87
N LEU A 146 -9.46 -3.89 2.86
CA LEU A 146 -9.03 -4.06 4.24
C LEU A 146 -8.99 -5.56 4.56
N LEU A 147 -7.80 -6.13 4.63
CA LEU A 147 -7.58 -7.55 4.89
C LEU A 147 -7.47 -7.75 6.41
N ASN A 148 -8.56 -8.20 7.05
CA ASN A 148 -8.65 -8.39 8.50
C ASN A 148 -8.07 -7.21 9.28
N PRO A 149 -8.59 -5.98 9.09
CA PRO A 149 -7.96 -4.77 9.57
C PRO A 149 -7.97 -4.70 11.11
N ALA A 150 -6.85 -4.29 11.68
CA ALA A 150 -6.84 -3.74 13.01
C ALA A 150 -7.25 -2.28 12.90
N VAL A 151 -8.50 -1.97 13.21
CA VAL A 151 -9.01 -0.60 13.24
C VAL A 151 -9.23 -0.20 14.69
N ALA A 152 -8.44 0.75 15.18
CA ALA A 152 -8.75 1.45 16.42
C ALA A 152 -9.60 2.66 16.05
N PHE A 153 -10.87 2.62 16.33
CA PHE A 153 -11.68 3.82 16.39
C PHE A 153 -11.29 4.56 17.67
N LEU A 154 -10.36 5.49 17.56
CA LEU A 154 -10.09 6.42 18.63
C LEU A 154 -11.25 7.41 18.66
N ASP A 155 -12.29 7.07 19.40
CA ASP A 155 -13.16 8.09 19.95
C ASP A 155 -12.37 8.78 21.07
N SER A 156 -11.69 9.87 20.69
CA SER A 156 -10.88 10.67 21.60
C SER A 156 -11.69 11.30 22.75
N LEU A 157 -13.02 11.15 22.73
CA LEU A 157 -13.92 11.66 23.75
C LEU A 157 -14.19 10.65 24.86
N ASN A 158 -14.02 9.35 24.63
CA ASN A 158 -14.40 8.30 25.57
C ASN A 158 -13.26 7.36 26.00
N CYS A 159 -12.06 7.46 25.42
CA CYS A 159 -10.91 6.68 25.87
C CYS A 159 -10.08 7.49 26.87
N PRO A 160 -9.99 7.07 28.16
CA PRO A 160 -9.03 7.66 29.09
C PRO A 160 -7.61 7.48 28.56
N ALA A 161 -6.77 8.51 28.63
CA ALA A 161 -5.42 8.58 28.08
C ALA A 161 -4.41 7.54 28.66
N GLU A 162 -4.84 6.63 29.50
CA GLU A 162 -4.01 5.65 30.20
C GLU A 162 -4.48 4.19 30.04
N THR A 163 -5.50 3.90 29.23
CA THR A 163 -5.97 2.52 29.05
C THR A 163 -5.74 2.03 27.66
N ASP A 164 -4.93 0.99 27.63
CA ASP A 164 -4.70 -0.04 26.59
C ASP A 164 -5.48 0.09 25.27
N TYR A 165 -4.75 -0.04 24.25
CA TYR A 165 -4.83 -0.29 22.81
C TYR A 165 -6.15 -0.80 22.19
N TYR A 166 -7.24 -0.97 22.93
CA TYR A 166 -8.52 -1.49 22.45
C TYR A 166 -9.70 -0.70 23.03
N CYS A 167 -9.87 0.55 22.59
CA CYS A 167 -11.20 1.13 22.72
C CYS A 167 -12.09 0.56 21.61
N LEU A 168 -12.75 -0.54 21.90
CA LEU A 168 -13.84 -1.05 21.07
C LEU A 168 -15.07 -0.19 21.34
N ILE A 169 -15.66 0.36 20.28
CA ILE A 169 -17.02 0.87 20.34
C ILE A 169 -17.91 -0.37 20.37
N GLU A 170 -18.50 -0.67 21.52
CA GLU A 170 -19.67 -1.52 21.59
C GLU A 170 -20.88 -0.69 21.11
N GLU A 171 -21.56 -1.15 20.04
CA GLU A 171 -22.88 -0.69 19.66
C GLU A 171 -23.93 -1.18 20.66
#